data_2bdcb678d7de2a1e873a9bf99627a537
#
_entry.id   2bdcb678d7de2a1e873a9bf99627a537
#
_cell.length_a   1.000
_cell.length_b   1.000
_cell.length_c   1.000
_cell.angle_alpha   90.00
_cell.angle_beta   90.00
_cell.angle_gamma   90.00
#
_symmetry.space_group_name_H-M   'P 1'
#
loop_
_entity.id
_entity.type
_entity.pdbx_description
1 polymer ?
#
loop_
_entity_poly.entity_id
_entity_poly.type
_entity_poly.pdbx_seq_one_letter_code
_entity_poly.pdbx_strand_id
1 'polypeptide(L)'
;LLYTEQIHYQTVFLISNYKKKNSMFTVEQINKAHEKVKSGADFPKYIQEIKLMGVISFETWVKDSHTKYFGKDDYQTSSKPQYPELSISDKVDTDKFIKYLRNHQQGKTDYYTFCTNCAETGVEKWVVYFDVMTCIYFDKAGNKILKEDIPV
;
A
#
# COMPACT_ATOMS: atom_id res chain seq x y z
N LEU A 1 -39.60 -27.38 -16.52
CA LEU A 1 -39.29 -27.03 -15.12
C LEU A 1 -37.77 -27.11 -14.86
N LEU A 2 -37.08 -28.18 -15.27
CA LEU A 2 -35.62 -28.35 -15.08
C LEU A 2 -34.77 -27.37 -15.92
N TYR A 3 -35.25 -26.94 -17.06
CA TYR A 3 -34.55 -26.02 -17.96
C TYR A 3 -34.54 -24.59 -17.45
N THR A 4 -35.57 -24.15 -16.79
CA THR A 4 -35.73 -22.81 -16.21
C THR A 4 -34.87 -22.63 -14.95
N GLU A 5 -34.75 -23.67 -14.11
CA GLU A 5 -33.90 -23.63 -12.92
C GLU A 5 -32.41 -23.59 -13.29
N GLN A 6 -32.01 -24.35 -14.30
CA GLN A 6 -30.60 -24.38 -14.74
C GLN A 6 -30.15 -23.05 -15.34
N ILE A 7 -31.02 -22.36 -16.08
CA ILE A 7 -30.75 -21.02 -16.61
C ILE A 7 -30.64 -20.00 -15.45
N HIS A 8 -31.51 -20.11 -14.45
CA HIS A 8 -31.47 -19.23 -13.29
C HIS A 8 -30.18 -19.37 -12.48
N TYR A 9 -29.72 -20.61 -12.24
CA TYR A 9 -28.45 -20.88 -11.55
C TYR A 9 -27.24 -20.35 -12.34
N GLN A 10 -27.19 -20.56 -13.66
CA GLN A 10 -26.12 -20.04 -14.50
C GLN A 10 -26.10 -18.51 -14.53
N THR A 11 -27.26 -17.87 -14.61
CA THR A 11 -27.38 -16.41 -14.62
C THR A 11 -26.95 -15.82 -13.29
N VAL A 12 -27.35 -16.38 -12.15
CA VAL A 12 -26.94 -15.94 -10.82
C VAL A 12 -25.43 -16.15 -10.62
N PHE A 13 -24.87 -17.27 -11.08
CA PHE A 13 -23.43 -17.54 -11.04
C PHE A 13 -22.63 -16.56 -11.88
N LEU A 14 -23.09 -16.24 -13.10
CA LEU A 14 -22.46 -15.26 -13.98
C LEU A 14 -22.55 -13.84 -13.42
N ILE A 15 -23.70 -13.45 -12.84
CA ILE A 15 -23.86 -12.15 -12.18
C ILE A 15 -22.99 -12.05 -10.94
N SER A 16 -22.90 -13.12 -10.14
CA SER A 16 -22.03 -13.19 -8.96
C SER A 16 -20.56 -13.07 -9.35
N ASN A 17 -20.12 -13.79 -10.40
CA ASN A 17 -18.76 -13.70 -10.90
C ASN A 17 -18.48 -12.35 -11.58
N TYR A 18 -19.45 -11.76 -12.27
CA TYR A 18 -19.33 -10.42 -12.83
C TYR A 18 -19.22 -9.34 -11.75
N LYS A 19 -20.03 -9.42 -10.68
CA LYS A 19 -19.93 -8.55 -9.51
C LYS A 19 -18.61 -8.75 -8.77
N LYS A 20 -18.12 -10.00 -8.66
CA LYS A 20 -16.83 -10.33 -8.04
C LYS A 20 -15.66 -9.77 -8.86
N LYS A 21 -15.75 -9.83 -10.20
CA LYS A 21 -14.74 -9.29 -11.12
C LYS A 21 -14.74 -7.76 -11.16
N ASN A 22 -15.91 -7.12 -10.98
CA ASN A 22 -16.05 -5.66 -10.92
C ASN A 22 -15.77 -5.05 -9.54
N SER A 23 -15.57 -5.89 -8.49
CA SER A 23 -15.25 -5.42 -7.12
C SER A 23 -13.75 -5.43 -6.81
N MET A 24 -12.90 -5.87 -7.76
CA MET A 24 -11.45 -5.88 -7.59
C MET A 24 -10.87 -4.53 -8.02
N PHE A 25 -10.09 -3.93 -7.12
CA PHE A 25 -9.36 -2.69 -7.42
C PHE A 25 -8.21 -2.94 -8.39
N THR A 26 -7.77 -1.89 -9.09
CA THR A 26 -6.59 -1.91 -9.95
C THR A 26 -5.54 -0.91 -9.45
N VAL A 27 -4.29 -1.13 -9.85
CA VAL A 27 -3.19 -0.17 -9.55
C VAL A 27 -3.50 1.21 -10.12
N GLU A 28 -4.11 1.29 -11.30
CA GLU A 28 -4.51 2.57 -11.92
C GLU A 28 -5.52 3.35 -11.08
N GLN A 29 -6.53 2.66 -10.51
CA GLN A 29 -7.49 3.29 -9.61
C GLN A 29 -6.81 3.82 -8.34
N ILE A 30 -5.87 3.06 -7.77
CA ILE A 30 -5.09 3.48 -6.61
C ILE A 30 -4.20 4.68 -6.94
N ASN A 31 -3.50 4.65 -8.07
CA ASN A 31 -2.65 5.75 -8.52
C ASN A 31 -3.47 7.04 -8.70
N LYS A 32 -4.67 6.94 -9.27
CA LYS A 32 -5.58 8.08 -9.45
C LYS A 32 -6.01 8.69 -8.11
N ALA A 33 -6.26 7.87 -7.10
CA ALA A 33 -6.52 8.34 -5.73
C ALA A 33 -5.28 9.02 -5.13
N HIS A 34 -4.08 8.47 -5.37
CA HIS A 34 -2.81 9.00 -4.87
C HIS A 34 -2.45 10.37 -5.48
N GLU A 35 -2.86 10.66 -6.70
CA GLU A 35 -2.64 11.97 -7.35
C GLU A 35 -3.20 13.15 -6.55
N LYS A 36 -4.19 12.91 -5.68
CA LYS A 36 -4.81 13.92 -4.82
C LYS A 36 -3.99 14.22 -3.56
N VAL A 37 -2.99 13.39 -3.23
CA VAL A 37 -2.14 13.56 -2.05
C VAL A 37 -1.10 14.65 -2.35
N LYS A 38 -1.18 15.77 -1.65
CA LYS A 38 -0.25 16.91 -1.78
C LYS A 38 0.70 17.03 -0.61
N SER A 39 0.30 16.50 0.56
CA SER A 39 1.08 16.53 1.78
C SER A 39 0.73 15.33 2.68
N GLY A 40 1.48 15.14 3.76
CA GLY A 40 1.18 14.10 4.76
C GLY A 40 -0.21 14.22 5.38
N ALA A 41 -0.79 15.42 5.41
CA ALA A 41 -2.15 15.65 5.90
C ALA A 41 -3.24 14.99 5.03
N ASP A 42 -2.96 14.74 3.75
CA ASP A 42 -3.89 14.09 2.81
C ASP A 42 -3.81 12.57 2.86
N PHE A 43 -2.77 12.02 3.48
CA PHE A 43 -2.52 10.58 3.51
C PHE A 43 -3.64 9.77 4.19
N PRO A 44 -4.18 10.18 5.35
CA PRO A 44 -5.30 9.45 5.97
C PRO A 44 -6.53 9.37 5.07
N LYS A 45 -6.86 10.44 4.37
CA LYS A 45 -7.99 10.47 3.42
C LYS A 45 -7.76 9.53 2.23
N TYR A 46 -6.53 9.49 1.71
CA TYR A 46 -6.12 8.56 0.67
C TYR A 46 -6.32 7.10 1.12
N ILE A 47 -5.87 6.76 2.33
CA ILE A 47 -6.05 5.42 2.89
C ILE A 47 -7.53 5.06 2.99
N GLN A 48 -8.40 5.97 3.44
CA GLN A 48 -9.85 5.73 3.48
C GLN A 48 -10.43 5.49 2.08
N GLU A 49 -9.98 6.24 1.09
CA GLU A 49 -10.46 6.10 -0.30
C GLU A 49 -10.11 4.72 -0.88
N ILE A 50 -8.86 4.27 -0.77
CA ILE A 50 -8.47 2.96 -1.29
C ILE A 50 -8.99 1.79 -0.46
N LYS A 51 -9.26 2.00 0.83
CA LYS A 51 -9.98 1.04 1.68
C LYS A 51 -11.40 0.80 1.14
N LEU A 52 -12.11 1.85 0.71
CA LEU A 52 -13.43 1.73 0.08
C LEU A 52 -13.36 0.98 -1.27
N MET A 53 -12.24 1.01 -1.97
CA MET A 53 -12.03 0.22 -3.18
C MET A 53 -11.82 -1.27 -2.90
N GLY A 54 -11.56 -1.65 -1.65
CA GLY A 54 -11.35 -3.04 -1.23
C GLY A 54 -9.92 -3.40 -0.83
N VAL A 55 -9.00 -2.43 -0.77
CA VAL A 55 -7.64 -2.65 -0.26
C VAL A 55 -7.70 -2.88 1.25
N ILE A 56 -7.07 -3.95 1.72
CA ILE A 56 -7.00 -4.30 3.16
C ILE A 56 -5.63 -4.06 3.76
N SER A 57 -4.59 -4.08 2.94
CA SER A 57 -3.21 -3.74 3.31
C SER A 57 -2.36 -3.51 2.06
N PHE A 58 -1.21 -2.88 2.23
CA PHE A 58 -0.17 -2.86 1.20
C PHE A 58 1.24 -2.85 1.79
N GLU A 59 2.19 -3.33 1.00
CA GLU A 59 3.64 -3.27 1.28
C GLU A 59 4.33 -2.44 0.22
N THR A 60 5.12 -1.45 0.61
CA THR A 60 6.00 -0.71 -0.29
C THR A 60 7.46 -1.05 -0.01
N TRP A 61 8.16 -1.46 -1.05
CA TRP A 61 9.57 -1.84 -1.00
C TRP A 61 10.45 -0.66 -1.37
N VAL A 62 11.33 -0.27 -0.47
CA VAL A 62 12.17 0.93 -0.62
C VAL A 62 13.13 0.82 -1.81
N LYS A 63 13.61 -0.38 -2.14
CA LYS A 63 14.60 -0.56 -3.20
C LYS A 63 14.21 0.07 -4.54
N ASP A 64 12.94 0.05 -4.91
CA ASP A 64 12.43 0.50 -6.21
C ASP A 64 11.04 1.10 -6.17
N SER A 65 10.46 1.22 -4.97
CA SER A 65 9.11 1.71 -4.71
C SER A 65 7.98 0.92 -5.36
N HIS A 66 8.20 -0.35 -5.74
CA HIS A 66 7.05 -1.17 -6.08
C HIS A 66 6.21 -1.42 -4.83
N THR A 67 4.91 -1.45 -5.00
CA THR A 67 3.94 -1.67 -3.91
C THR A 67 3.06 -2.86 -4.25
N LYS A 68 2.96 -3.77 -3.31
CA LYS A 68 2.05 -4.91 -3.37
C LYS A 68 0.81 -4.60 -2.56
N TYR A 69 -0.35 -4.62 -3.21
CA TYR A 69 -1.65 -4.36 -2.61
C TYR A 69 -2.41 -5.66 -2.41
N PHE A 70 -3.07 -5.78 -1.26
CA PHE A 70 -3.83 -6.96 -0.87
C PHE A 70 -5.30 -6.61 -0.71
N GLY A 71 -6.17 -7.48 -1.18
CA GLY A 71 -7.62 -7.41 -1.04
C GLY A 71 -8.20 -8.69 -0.44
N LYS A 72 -9.51 -8.79 -0.39
CA LYS A 72 -10.22 -9.98 0.09
C LYS A 72 -9.97 -11.18 -0.82
N ASP A 73 -10.21 -12.38 -0.29
CA ASP A 73 -10.14 -13.66 -1.02
C ASP A 73 -8.77 -13.86 -1.71
N ASP A 74 -7.68 -13.55 -0.99
CA ASP A 74 -6.29 -13.66 -1.47
C ASP A 74 -5.98 -12.84 -2.74
N TYR A 75 -6.83 -11.86 -3.05
CA TYR A 75 -6.56 -10.96 -4.17
C TYR A 75 -5.32 -10.11 -3.90
N GLN A 76 -4.45 -10.03 -4.88
CA GLN A 76 -3.26 -9.17 -4.83
C GLN A 76 -2.91 -8.62 -6.21
N THR A 77 -2.35 -7.43 -6.21
CA THR A 77 -1.80 -6.79 -7.40
C THR A 77 -0.58 -5.96 -7.00
N SER A 78 0.29 -5.67 -7.96
CA SER A 78 1.54 -4.93 -7.68
C SER A 78 1.75 -3.83 -8.70
N SER A 79 2.23 -2.68 -8.23
CA SER A 79 2.74 -1.64 -9.09
C SER A 79 4.13 -2.00 -9.65
N LYS A 80 4.52 -1.30 -10.70
CA LYS A 80 5.88 -1.44 -11.28
C LYS A 80 6.90 -0.65 -10.45
N PRO A 81 8.21 -0.98 -10.56
CA PRO A 81 9.28 -0.14 -10.03
C PRO A 81 9.14 1.32 -10.50
N GLN A 82 9.40 2.27 -9.61
CA GLN A 82 9.29 3.71 -9.88
C GLN A 82 10.65 4.37 -10.15
N TYR A 83 11.74 3.70 -9.77
CA TYR A 83 13.12 4.18 -9.96
C TYR A 83 14.09 2.97 -9.96
N PRO A 84 15.35 3.15 -10.43
CA PRO A 84 16.38 2.11 -10.36
C PRO A 84 16.65 1.68 -8.91
N GLU A 85 17.01 0.42 -8.71
CA GLU A 85 17.19 -0.16 -7.38
C GLU A 85 18.15 0.63 -6.50
N LEU A 86 17.69 0.97 -5.30
CA LEU A 86 18.51 1.51 -4.21
C LEU A 86 19.09 0.37 -3.38
N SER A 87 20.33 0.53 -2.94
CA SER A 87 20.95 -0.37 -1.97
C SER A 87 20.46 -0.03 -0.55
N ILE A 88 19.91 -1.02 0.14
CA ILE A 88 19.44 -0.85 1.51
C ILE A 88 20.61 -1.13 2.47
N SER A 89 20.88 -0.20 3.39
CA SER A 89 21.91 -0.38 4.42
C SER A 89 21.62 -1.60 5.30
N ASP A 90 22.66 -2.38 5.58
CA ASP A 90 22.58 -3.47 6.55
C ASP A 90 22.53 -2.96 7.99
N LYS A 91 23.02 -1.74 8.21
CA LYS A 91 23.01 -1.07 9.52
C LYS A 91 21.76 -0.19 9.65
N VAL A 92 20.97 -0.48 10.67
CA VAL A 92 19.78 0.32 11.01
C VAL A 92 20.18 1.50 11.89
N ASP A 93 19.72 2.70 11.52
CA ASP A 93 19.82 3.92 12.34
C ASP A 93 18.40 4.46 12.58
N THR A 94 17.78 3.97 13.64
CA THR A 94 16.39 4.28 13.96
C THR A 94 16.17 5.77 14.25
N ASP A 95 17.07 6.41 15.01
CA ASP A 95 16.92 7.82 15.37
C ASP A 95 17.02 8.74 14.15
N LYS A 96 17.98 8.45 13.26
CA LYS A 96 18.13 9.17 12.00
C LYS A 96 16.93 8.96 11.07
N PHE A 97 16.43 7.72 11.00
CA PHE A 97 15.22 7.42 10.23
C PHE A 97 14.01 8.21 10.73
N ILE A 98 13.76 8.24 12.03
CA ILE A 98 12.64 9.00 12.63
C ILE A 98 12.75 10.48 12.27
N LYS A 99 13.96 11.05 12.33
CA LYS A 99 14.18 12.44 11.95
C LYS A 99 13.85 12.70 10.46
N TYR A 100 14.29 11.82 9.57
CA TYR A 100 13.96 11.90 8.15
C TYR A 100 12.45 11.75 7.89
N LEU A 101 11.80 10.81 8.58
CA LEU A 101 10.35 10.61 8.48
C LEU A 101 9.57 11.87 8.90
N ARG A 102 9.94 12.49 10.03
CA ARG A 102 9.32 13.74 10.49
C ARG A 102 9.50 14.88 9.48
N ASN A 103 10.68 15.01 8.91
CA ASN A 103 10.94 16.01 7.86
C ASN A 103 10.05 15.77 6.64
N HIS A 104 9.92 14.52 6.21
CA HIS A 104 9.06 14.17 5.08
C HIS A 104 7.57 14.45 5.37
N GLN A 105 7.09 14.07 6.55
CA GLN A 105 5.71 14.32 6.99
C GLN A 105 5.37 15.81 7.06
N GLN A 106 6.36 16.66 7.29
CA GLN A 106 6.26 18.12 7.30
C GLN A 106 6.40 18.75 5.90
N GLY A 107 6.51 17.93 4.85
CA GLY A 107 6.65 18.41 3.48
C GLY A 107 8.03 18.96 3.11
N LYS A 108 9.07 18.71 3.93
CA LYS A 108 10.44 19.23 3.70
C LYS A 108 11.24 18.45 2.65
N THR A 109 10.81 17.23 2.31
CA THR A 109 11.47 16.37 1.33
C THR A 109 10.45 15.80 0.35
N ASP A 110 10.87 15.57 -0.90
CA ASP A 110 10.08 14.84 -1.85
C ASP A 110 10.10 13.32 -1.56
N TYR A 111 9.28 12.58 -2.26
CA TYR A 111 9.13 11.13 -2.04
C TYR A 111 10.42 10.36 -2.35
N TYR A 112 11.11 10.66 -3.44
CA TYR A 112 12.35 9.98 -3.81
C TYR A 112 13.46 10.23 -2.78
N THR A 113 13.60 11.46 -2.30
CA THR A 113 14.54 11.80 -1.22
C THR A 113 14.21 11.01 0.05
N PHE A 114 12.93 10.91 0.41
CA PHE A 114 12.51 10.09 1.55
C PHE A 114 12.88 8.61 1.36
N CYS A 115 12.64 8.02 0.20
CA CYS A 115 13.04 6.64 -0.10
C CYS A 115 14.56 6.43 -0.01
N THR A 116 15.34 7.39 -0.50
CA THR A 116 16.80 7.39 -0.36
C THR A 116 17.22 7.43 1.12
N ASN A 117 16.58 8.25 1.92
CA ASN A 117 16.79 8.34 3.36
C ASN A 117 16.41 7.03 4.08
N CYS A 118 15.32 6.39 3.67
CA CYS A 118 14.95 5.06 4.16
C CYS A 118 16.05 4.03 3.86
N ALA A 119 16.52 3.97 2.63
CA ALA A 119 17.58 3.05 2.21
C ALA A 119 18.88 3.25 3.02
N GLU A 120 19.29 4.50 3.20
CA GLU A 120 20.48 4.88 3.99
C GLU A 120 20.37 4.43 5.45
N THR A 121 19.19 4.48 6.04
CA THR A 121 18.96 4.17 7.45
C THR A 121 18.49 2.73 7.71
N GLY A 122 18.50 1.87 6.69
CA GLY A 122 18.26 0.44 6.83
C GLY A 122 16.80 0.03 6.77
N VAL A 123 15.91 0.90 6.31
CA VAL A 123 14.49 0.55 6.09
C VAL A 123 14.36 -0.17 4.74
N GLU A 124 13.94 -1.43 4.77
CA GLU A 124 13.70 -2.22 3.56
C GLU A 124 12.31 -1.98 2.99
N LYS A 125 11.30 -1.92 3.86
CA LYS A 125 9.90 -1.76 3.47
C LYS A 125 9.07 -1.16 4.58
N TRP A 126 7.90 -0.66 4.21
CA TRP A 126 6.82 -0.40 5.16
C TRP A 126 5.54 -1.11 4.75
N VAL A 127 4.74 -1.45 5.74
CA VAL A 127 3.45 -2.13 5.55
C VAL A 127 2.36 -1.30 6.23
N VAL A 128 1.29 -1.05 5.49
CA VAL A 128 0.09 -0.38 6.01
C VAL A 128 -1.01 -1.41 6.18
N TYR A 129 -1.54 -1.50 7.40
CA TYR A 129 -2.66 -2.36 7.78
C TYR A 129 -3.91 -1.51 7.99
N PHE A 130 -4.96 -1.77 7.22
CA PHE A 130 -6.16 -0.92 7.20
C PHE A 130 -7.18 -1.26 8.28
N ASP A 131 -7.17 -2.48 8.82
CA ASP A 131 -8.02 -2.91 9.91
C ASP A 131 -7.68 -2.20 11.23
N VAL A 132 -6.38 -2.03 11.50
CA VAL A 132 -5.85 -1.38 12.70
C VAL A 132 -5.28 0.02 12.43
N MET A 133 -5.35 0.50 11.19
CA MET A 133 -4.86 1.82 10.76
C MET A 133 -3.45 2.11 11.26
N THR A 134 -2.51 1.23 10.92
CA THR A 134 -1.11 1.35 11.31
C THR A 134 -0.17 1.22 10.12
N CYS A 135 0.97 1.91 10.21
CA CYS A 135 2.10 1.76 9.31
C CYS A 135 3.30 1.24 10.10
N ILE A 136 3.90 0.15 9.64
CA ILE A 136 5.06 -0.46 10.29
C ILE A 136 6.23 -0.48 9.30
N TYR A 137 7.39 0.00 9.75
CA TYR A 137 8.64 0.02 8.99
C TYR A 137 9.52 -1.14 9.43
N PHE A 138 10.12 -1.85 8.47
CA PHE A 138 10.94 -3.04 8.70
C PHE A 138 12.33 -2.89 8.12
N ASP A 139 13.30 -3.53 8.77
CA ASP A 139 14.65 -3.71 8.25
C ASP A 139 14.77 -4.95 7.35
N LYS A 140 15.95 -5.20 6.79
CA LYS A 140 16.23 -6.37 5.92
C LYS A 140 16.06 -7.72 6.62
N ALA A 141 16.24 -7.77 7.93
CA ALA A 141 16.06 -9.00 8.73
C ALA A 141 14.60 -9.22 9.16
N GLY A 142 13.70 -8.31 8.78
CA GLY A 142 12.28 -8.39 9.15
C GLY A 142 11.98 -7.87 10.55
N ASN A 143 12.91 -7.18 11.20
CA ASN A 143 12.68 -6.53 12.49
C ASN A 143 11.90 -5.23 12.30
N LYS A 144 10.97 -4.95 13.22
CA LYS A 144 10.25 -3.67 13.26
C LYS A 144 11.19 -2.55 13.72
N ILE A 145 11.27 -1.49 12.92
CA ILE A 145 12.02 -0.28 13.26
C ILE A 145 11.12 0.72 13.95
N LEU A 146 9.91 0.91 13.43
CA LEU A 146 8.93 1.86 13.93
C LEU A 146 7.52 1.39 13.59
N LYS A 147 6.58 1.65 14.49
CA LYS A 147 5.13 1.54 14.26
C LYS A 147 4.49 2.91 14.47
N GLU A 148 3.68 3.35 13.54
CA GLU A 148 2.88 4.56 13.64
C GLU A 148 1.39 4.27 13.47
N ASP A 149 0.57 4.98 14.23
CA ASP A 149 -0.87 5.00 13.99
C ASP A 149 -1.19 6.01 12.89
N ILE A 150 -2.11 5.63 11.99
CA ILE A 150 -2.60 6.52 10.94
C ILE A 150 -3.88 7.17 11.46
N PRO A 151 -3.97 8.52 11.50
CA PRO A 151 -5.16 9.23 11.92
C PRO A 151 -6.40 8.85 11.08
N VAL A 152 -7.53 8.75 11.72
CA VAL A 152 -8.84 8.48 11.12
C VAL A 152 -9.72 9.73 11.07
#